data_9eddde9b9369e9102b590ed5d50ad0c2
#
_entry.id   9eddde9b9369e9102b590ed5d50ad0c2
#
_cell.length_a   1.000
_cell.length_b   1.000
_cell.length_c   1.000
_cell.angle_alpha   90.00
_cell.angle_beta   90.00
_cell.angle_gamma   90.00
#
_symmetry.space_group_name_H-M   'P 1'
#
loop_
_entity.id
_entity.type
_entity.pdbx_description
1 polymer ?
#
loop_
_entity_poly.entity_id
_entity_poly.type
_entity_poly.pdbx_seq_one_letter_code
_entity_poly.pdbx_strand_id
1 'polypeptide(L)'
;MKRSRITVAALALAGGLSLTACAPPGTTPTTVGYVAAEGETPAVPDPEVPPEPANDPDLAAVETPDPTSEPVPEPTVAKTQKWVKIFSGQSDKDITPPRSIRSGSRTVELNTAENAVIGTYVTDGAGRTLYRFDEDSAKPPKATCNGDCAKAWPPLLIKSPGKIFPKGINPKIIGYVERADGHCQVTINGWPVYYFAKDAKPGDILGQGVKGTWFAISPTGAKTKAIPGFPLKSN
;
A
#
# COMPACT_ATOMS: atom_id res chain seq x y z
N MET A 1 -18.69 15.05 -70.36
CA MET A 1 -17.84 14.43 -69.27
C MET A 1 -17.43 15.49 -68.31
N LYS A 2 -18.12 15.58 -67.17
CA LYS A 2 -17.82 16.57 -66.07
C LYS A 2 -17.06 15.85 -64.95
N ARG A 3 -15.82 16.26 -64.73
CA ARG A 3 -15.01 15.76 -63.60
C ARG A 3 -15.30 16.60 -62.37
N SER A 4 -15.93 15.99 -61.35
CA SER A 4 -16.16 16.60 -60.06
C SER A 4 -14.89 16.47 -59.20
N ARG A 5 -14.37 17.61 -58.70
CA ARG A 5 -13.23 17.65 -57.78
C ARG A 5 -13.80 17.66 -56.37
N ILE A 6 -13.54 16.58 -55.61
CA ILE A 6 -13.87 16.51 -54.20
C ILE A 6 -12.69 17.09 -53.41
N THR A 7 -12.91 18.21 -52.75
CA THR A 7 -11.96 18.83 -51.82
C THR A 7 -12.13 18.17 -50.45
N VAL A 8 -11.14 17.42 -50.00
CA VAL A 8 -11.09 16.86 -48.66
C VAL A 8 -10.48 17.90 -47.74
N ALA A 9 -11.27 18.45 -46.86
CA ALA A 9 -10.81 19.30 -45.77
C ALA A 9 -10.30 18.41 -44.64
N ALA A 10 -8.99 18.42 -44.39
CA ALA A 10 -8.37 17.76 -43.26
C ALA A 10 -8.59 18.63 -41.99
N LEU A 11 -9.45 18.17 -41.08
CA LEU A 11 -9.60 18.74 -39.74
C LEU A 11 -8.51 18.13 -38.86
N ALA A 12 -7.47 18.90 -38.54
CA ALA A 12 -6.47 18.54 -37.57
C ALA A 12 -7.06 18.77 -36.12
N LEU A 13 -7.53 17.70 -35.51
CA LEU A 13 -7.81 17.71 -34.08
C LEU A 13 -6.48 17.57 -33.33
N ALA A 14 -5.98 18.68 -32.79
CA ALA A 14 -4.92 18.68 -31.80
C ALA A 14 -5.50 18.17 -30.46
N GLY A 15 -5.52 16.85 -30.29
CA GLY A 15 -5.83 16.22 -29.01
C GLY A 15 -4.64 16.38 -28.06
N GLY A 16 -4.70 17.37 -27.17
CA GLY A 16 -3.76 17.48 -26.06
C GLY A 16 -3.93 16.29 -25.13
N LEU A 17 -2.98 15.34 -25.17
CA LEU A 17 -2.85 14.33 -24.11
C LEU A 17 -2.42 15.06 -22.84
N SER A 18 -3.38 15.32 -21.96
CA SER A 18 -3.11 15.68 -20.56
C SER A 18 -2.53 14.47 -19.86
N LEU A 19 -1.20 14.36 -19.81
CA LEU A 19 -0.51 13.45 -18.94
C LEU A 19 -0.72 13.93 -17.50
N THR A 20 -1.80 13.53 -16.87
CA THR A 20 -2.01 13.68 -15.43
C THR A 20 -1.04 12.74 -14.73
N ALA A 21 0.20 13.16 -14.60
CA ALA A 21 1.16 12.46 -13.77
C ALA A 21 0.70 12.53 -12.32
N CYS A 22 0.98 11.50 -11.52
CA CYS A 22 0.85 11.53 -10.05
C CYS A 22 1.76 12.64 -9.48
N ALA A 23 1.36 13.90 -9.65
CA ALA A 23 2.06 15.08 -9.17
C ALA A 23 1.55 15.48 -7.78
N PRO A 24 2.38 16.05 -6.90
CA PRO A 24 1.91 16.58 -5.64
C PRO A 24 0.96 17.76 -5.87
N PRO A 25 -0.11 17.92 -5.06
CA PRO A 25 -0.95 19.10 -5.12
C PRO A 25 -0.12 20.35 -4.78
N GLY A 26 -0.25 21.39 -5.59
CA GLY A 26 0.40 22.66 -5.38
C GLY A 26 -0.02 23.29 -4.05
N THR A 27 0.94 23.69 -3.23
CA THR A 27 0.74 24.38 -1.96
C THR A 27 0.39 25.85 -2.25
N THR A 28 -0.87 26.26 -2.04
CA THR A 28 -1.22 27.66 -1.84
C THR A 28 -1.10 27.97 -0.34
N PRO A 29 -0.37 29.01 0.07
CA PRO A 29 -0.31 29.40 1.48
C PRO A 29 -1.60 30.17 1.82
N THR A 30 -2.48 29.57 2.62
CA THR A 30 -3.58 30.30 3.26
C THR A 30 -3.14 30.69 4.66
N THR A 31 -2.94 31.99 4.86
CA THR A 31 -2.72 32.61 6.17
C THR A 31 -4.06 32.62 6.92
N VAL A 32 -4.18 31.84 7.98
CA VAL A 32 -5.32 31.93 8.91
C VAL A 32 -4.81 32.50 10.22
N GLY A 33 -5.36 33.66 10.57
CA GLY A 33 -5.10 34.36 11.82
C GLY A 33 -5.62 33.58 13.02
N TYR A 34 -4.80 33.53 14.05
CA TYR A 34 -5.10 32.90 15.34
C TYR A 34 -5.79 33.92 16.24
N VAL A 35 -6.99 33.61 16.71
CA VAL A 35 -7.67 34.36 17.79
C VAL A 35 -7.64 33.49 19.03
N ALA A 36 -6.94 33.97 20.07
CA ALA A 36 -6.91 33.33 21.36
C ALA A 36 -8.21 33.63 22.13
N ALA A 37 -8.85 32.58 22.66
CA ALA A 37 -9.90 32.72 23.67
C ALA A 37 -9.41 32.05 24.95
N GLU A 38 -9.25 32.88 25.99
CA GLU A 38 -9.02 32.45 27.36
C GLU A 38 -10.31 31.85 27.94
N GLY A 39 -10.22 30.65 28.50
CA GLY A 39 -11.30 29.99 29.21
C GLY A 39 -10.75 29.27 30.45
N GLU A 40 -11.16 29.75 31.62
CA GLU A 40 -10.79 29.24 32.94
C GLU A 40 -11.11 27.77 33.14
N THR A 41 -10.16 27.03 33.75
CA THR A 41 -10.33 25.63 34.20
C THR A 41 -10.78 25.61 35.66
N PRO A 42 -11.82 24.85 36.04
CA PRO A 42 -12.09 24.53 37.45
C PRO A 42 -11.17 23.42 37.91
N ALA A 43 -10.66 23.59 39.13
CA ALA A 43 -9.80 22.66 39.84
C ALA A 43 -10.53 21.34 40.16
N VAL A 44 -9.87 20.22 39.84
CA VAL A 44 -10.27 18.88 40.24
C VAL A 44 -9.39 18.45 41.40
N PRO A 45 -9.94 17.86 42.48
CA PRO A 45 -9.16 17.44 43.66
C PRO A 45 -8.30 16.21 43.34
N ASP A 46 -7.13 16.21 43.96
CA ASP A 46 -6.05 15.22 43.88
C ASP A 46 -6.51 13.84 44.41
N PRO A 47 -6.34 12.74 43.65
CA PRO A 47 -6.54 11.40 44.15
C PRO A 47 -5.30 10.93 44.93
N GLU A 48 -5.54 10.49 46.14
CA GLU A 48 -4.66 9.86 47.14
C GLU A 48 -3.77 8.78 46.48
N VAL A 49 -2.45 8.92 46.68
CA VAL A 49 -1.41 7.99 46.18
C VAL A 49 -1.41 6.73 47.07
N PRO A 50 -1.56 5.53 46.52
CA PRO A 50 -1.33 4.28 47.26
C PRO A 50 0.15 4.10 47.58
N PRO A 51 0.51 3.44 48.70
CA PRO A 51 1.91 3.27 49.10
C PRO A 51 2.68 2.37 48.14
N GLU A 52 3.93 2.75 47.86
CA GLU A 52 4.89 1.99 47.05
C GLU A 52 5.10 0.58 47.62
N PRO A 53 5.13 -0.48 46.78
CA PRO A 53 5.61 -1.78 47.21
C PRO A 53 7.13 -1.78 47.38
N ALA A 54 7.58 -2.37 48.46
CA ALA A 54 8.98 -2.49 48.85
C ALA A 54 9.86 -3.07 47.73
N ASN A 55 11.03 -2.44 47.57
CA ASN A 55 12.12 -2.89 46.69
C ASN A 55 12.56 -4.31 47.03
N ASP A 56 12.31 -5.26 46.17
CA ASP A 56 12.92 -6.57 46.16
C ASP A 56 14.18 -6.50 45.22
N PRO A 57 15.40 -6.68 45.73
CA PRO A 57 16.64 -6.46 44.97
C PRO A 57 17.06 -7.60 44.08
N ASP A 58 16.20 -8.60 43.79
CA ASP A 58 16.62 -9.87 43.14
C ASP A 58 16.02 -10.14 41.74
N LEU A 59 15.51 -9.11 41.03
CA LEU A 59 15.02 -9.28 39.64
C LEU A 59 15.65 -8.27 38.63
N ALA A 60 16.88 -7.89 38.83
CA ALA A 60 17.63 -7.20 37.81
C ALA A 60 18.46 -8.19 36.95
N ALA A 61 17.79 -9.12 36.27
CA ALA A 61 18.39 -9.74 35.08
C ALA A 61 18.39 -8.69 33.95
N VAL A 62 19.41 -7.87 33.91
CA VAL A 62 19.75 -7.08 32.74
C VAL A 62 20.06 -8.07 31.63
N GLU A 63 19.11 -8.27 30.70
CA GLU A 63 19.39 -8.92 29.44
C GLU A 63 20.44 -8.07 28.71
N THR A 64 21.70 -8.48 28.82
CA THR A 64 22.76 -7.96 27.98
C THR A 64 22.40 -8.30 26.54
N PRO A 65 22.32 -7.31 25.62
CA PRO A 65 22.06 -7.60 24.21
C PRO A 65 23.17 -8.51 23.68
N ASP A 66 22.78 -9.58 23.02
CA ASP A 66 23.68 -10.54 22.37
C ASP A 66 24.63 -9.79 21.42
N PRO A 67 25.95 -9.81 21.64
CA PRO A 67 26.91 -9.06 20.83
C PRO A 67 27.09 -9.59 19.41
N THR A 68 26.27 -10.58 18.99
CA THR A 68 26.41 -11.26 17.68
C THR A 68 25.41 -10.79 16.63
N SER A 69 24.53 -9.83 16.92
CA SER A 69 23.68 -9.24 15.89
C SER A 69 24.46 -8.21 15.10
N GLU A 70 24.98 -8.60 13.93
CA GLU A 70 25.51 -7.63 12.97
C GLU A 70 24.46 -6.56 12.70
N PRO A 71 24.86 -5.26 12.66
CA PRO A 71 23.89 -4.19 12.39
C PRO A 71 23.27 -4.42 11.01
N VAL A 72 21.94 -4.54 10.97
CA VAL A 72 21.19 -4.65 9.71
C VAL A 72 21.50 -3.38 8.90
N PRO A 73 22.07 -3.49 7.69
CA PRO A 73 22.45 -2.33 6.90
C PRO A 73 21.23 -1.46 6.60
N GLU A 74 21.38 -0.13 6.73
CA GLU A 74 20.31 0.82 6.38
C GLU A 74 19.84 0.61 4.94
N PRO A 75 18.52 0.67 4.68
CA PRO A 75 17.98 0.44 3.35
C PRO A 75 18.38 1.57 2.40
N THR A 76 18.97 1.23 1.28
CA THR A 76 19.34 2.16 0.20
C THR A 76 18.24 2.20 -0.88
N VAL A 77 18.24 3.24 -1.72
CA VAL A 77 17.30 3.32 -2.85
C VAL A 77 17.73 2.33 -3.93
N ALA A 78 16.95 1.27 -4.11
CA ALA A 78 17.19 0.24 -5.12
C ALA A 78 16.63 0.62 -6.50
N LYS A 79 15.54 1.40 -6.52
CA LYS A 79 14.86 1.83 -7.75
C LYS A 79 14.07 3.12 -7.51
N THR A 80 14.00 3.97 -8.51
CA THR A 80 13.11 5.13 -8.53
C THR A 80 12.18 5.03 -9.75
N GLN A 81 10.89 5.23 -9.55
CA GLN A 81 9.89 5.35 -10.61
C GLN A 81 9.21 6.70 -10.46
N LYS A 82 9.53 7.67 -11.34
CA LYS A 82 9.14 9.08 -11.23
C LYS A 82 9.43 9.61 -9.79
N TRP A 83 8.39 9.89 -8.99
CA TRP A 83 8.51 10.48 -7.64
C TRP A 83 8.40 9.44 -6.51
N VAL A 84 8.39 8.15 -6.82
CA VAL A 84 8.33 7.07 -5.83
C VAL A 84 9.68 6.37 -5.78
N LYS A 85 10.28 6.31 -4.58
CA LYS A 85 11.51 5.58 -4.27
C LYS A 85 11.17 4.21 -3.69
N ILE A 86 11.76 3.17 -4.25
CA ILE A 86 11.68 1.80 -3.75
C ILE A 86 13.03 1.46 -3.13
N PHE A 87 13.02 1.04 -1.87
CA PHE A 87 14.22 0.77 -1.10
C PHE A 87 14.65 -0.69 -1.22
N SER A 88 15.90 -0.99 -0.83
CA SER A 88 16.48 -2.34 -0.91
C SER A 88 15.93 -3.30 0.16
N GLY A 89 15.31 -2.79 1.20
CA GLY A 89 14.82 -3.57 2.33
C GLY A 89 13.85 -2.80 3.21
N GLN A 90 13.57 -3.37 4.39
CA GLN A 90 12.71 -2.81 5.41
C GLN A 90 13.24 -1.45 5.89
N SER A 91 12.35 -0.56 6.33
CA SER A 91 12.73 0.70 6.97
C SER A 91 13.46 0.45 8.29
N ASP A 92 14.43 1.27 8.59
CA ASP A 92 15.09 1.39 9.89
C ASP A 92 14.23 2.13 10.93
N LYS A 93 13.15 2.73 10.48
CA LYS A 93 12.21 3.52 11.31
C LYS A 93 10.87 2.83 11.40
N ASP A 94 10.25 2.95 12.57
CA ASP A 94 8.85 2.54 12.72
C ASP A 94 7.96 3.35 11.78
N ILE A 95 7.29 2.63 10.88
CA ILE A 95 6.32 3.21 9.97
C ILE A 95 4.94 2.83 10.47
N THR A 96 4.18 3.81 10.93
CA THR A 96 2.79 3.59 11.30
C THR A 96 1.94 3.37 10.04
N PRO A 97 1.43 2.15 9.80
CA PRO A 97 0.57 1.90 8.66
C PRO A 97 -0.72 2.73 8.73
N PRO A 98 -1.30 3.15 7.60
CA PRO A 98 -2.56 3.90 7.62
C PRO A 98 -3.67 3.05 8.24
N ARG A 99 -4.47 3.64 9.13
CA ARG A 99 -5.62 2.95 9.76
C ARG A 99 -6.64 2.49 8.73
N SER A 100 -6.84 3.27 7.67
CA SER A 100 -7.79 2.95 6.62
C SER A 100 -7.09 2.36 5.40
N ILE A 101 -7.55 1.19 4.94
CA ILE A 101 -7.12 0.56 3.69
C ILE A 101 -7.57 1.33 2.44
N ARG A 102 -8.39 2.36 2.59
CA ARG A 102 -8.87 3.22 1.49
C ARG A 102 -8.05 4.49 1.33
N SER A 103 -7.15 4.76 2.27
CA SER A 103 -6.31 5.95 2.25
C SER A 103 -4.92 5.60 1.73
N GLY A 104 -4.47 6.32 0.70
CA GLY A 104 -3.09 6.22 0.25
C GLY A 104 -2.12 6.80 1.30
N SER A 105 -0.92 6.22 1.37
CA SER A 105 0.18 6.68 2.22
C SER A 105 1.35 7.21 1.39
N ARG A 106 2.16 8.08 1.99
CA ARG A 106 3.48 8.46 1.42
C ARG A 106 4.55 7.40 1.68
N THR A 107 4.29 6.50 2.62
CA THR A 107 5.19 5.41 2.96
C THR A 107 4.40 4.11 3.00
N VAL A 108 4.87 3.10 2.31
CA VAL A 108 4.28 1.77 2.23
C VAL A 108 5.36 0.76 2.60
N GLU A 109 5.03 -0.15 3.51
CA GLU A 109 5.81 -1.35 3.77
C GLU A 109 5.12 -2.54 3.12
N LEU A 110 5.94 -3.42 2.55
CA LEU A 110 5.51 -4.70 1.99
C LEU A 110 6.30 -5.79 2.69
N ASN A 111 5.60 -6.67 3.40
CA ASN A 111 6.20 -7.79 4.12
C ASN A 111 5.77 -9.12 3.51
N THR A 112 6.52 -10.17 3.80
CA THR A 112 6.11 -11.55 3.49
C THR A 112 5.58 -12.22 4.75
N ALA A 113 4.52 -13.01 4.58
CA ALA A 113 3.96 -13.86 5.60
C ALA A 113 3.75 -15.28 5.03
N GLU A 114 3.62 -16.27 5.91
CA GLU A 114 3.42 -17.64 5.51
C GLU A 114 2.08 -18.20 6.01
N ASN A 115 1.45 -19.00 5.19
CA ASN A 115 0.25 -19.72 5.52
C ASN A 115 0.39 -21.18 5.02
N ALA A 116 0.08 -22.14 5.88
CA ALA A 116 0.27 -23.57 5.57
C ALA A 116 -0.50 -24.02 4.31
N VAL A 117 -1.62 -23.37 3.98
CA VAL A 117 -2.47 -23.77 2.85
C VAL A 117 -2.05 -23.08 1.57
N ILE A 118 -1.91 -21.73 1.59
CA ILE A 118 -1.67 -20.93 0.38
C ILE A 118 -0.18 -20.67 0.11
N GLY A 119 0.70 -20.95 1.07
CA GLY A 119 2.14 -20.70 1.00
C GLY A 119 2.49 -19.27 1.37
N THR A 120 3.66 -18.80 0.88
CA THR A 120 4.17 -17.46 1.15
C THR A 120 3.39 -16.42 0.36
N TYR A 121 2.93 -15.38 1.04
CA TYR A 121 2.15 -14.28 0.45
C TYR A 121 2.63 -12.91 0.98
N VAL A 122 2.15 -11.85 0.37
CA VAL A 122 2.54 -10.47 0.72
C VAL A 122 1.48 -9.82 1.59
N THR A 123 1.93 -9.08 2.59
CA THR A 123 1.12 -8.21 3.43
C THR A 123 1.66 -6.78 3.39
N ASP A 124 0.88 -5.83 3.89
CA ASP A 124 1.41 -4.52 4.23
C ASP A 124 2.09 -4.51 5.61
N GLY A 125 2.58 -3.34 6.06
CA GLY A 125 3.24 -3.16 7.35
C GLY A 125 2.35 -3.46 8.57
N ALA A 126 1.02 -3.50 8.41
CA ALA A 126 0.06 -3.90 9.46
C ALA A 126 -0.29 -5.39 9.41
N GLY A 127 0.34 -6.17 8.54
CA GLY A 127 0.04 -7.60 8.36
C GLY A 127 -1.26 -7.88 7.59
N ARG A 128 -1.84 -6.87 6.92
CA ARG A 128 -3.05 -7.02 6.10
C ARG A 128 -2.69 -7.65 4.76
N THR A 129 -3.41 -8.69 4.38
CA THR A 129 -3.15 -9.47 3.17
C THR A 129 -3.34 -8.64 1.90
N LEU A 130 -2.44 -8.81 0.95
CA LEU A 130 -2.51 -8.19 -0.35
C LEU A 130 -2.86 -9.22 -1.43
N TYR A 131 -3.74 -8.79 -2.33
CA TYR A 131 -4.31 -9.63 -3.38
C TYR A 131 -3.99 -9.07 -4.77
N ARG A 132 -3.98 -9.97 -5.75
CA ARG A 132 -4.00 -9.64 -7.17
C ARG A 132 -5.32 -10.05 -7.79
N PHE A 133 -5.70 -9.38 -8.87
CA PHE A 133 -6.91 -9.64 -9.65
C PHE A 133 -6.52 -10.21 -11.02
N ASP A 134 -7.08 -11.35 -11.40
CA ASP A 134 -6.73 -12.02 -12.67
C ASP A 134 -7.22 -11.27 -13.92
N GLU A 135 -8.19 -10.37 -13.78
CA GLU A 135 -8.68 -9.54 -14.89
C GLU A 135 -7.85 -8.26 -15.06
N ASP A 136 -6.90 -7.99 -14.17
CA ASP A 136 -5.89 -6.95 -14.36
C ASP A 136 -4.84 -7.40 -15.37
N SER A 137 -3.95 -6.49 -15.77
CA SER A 137 -2.79 -6.79 -16.60
C SER A 137 -1.50 -6.41 -15.88
N ALA A 138 -0.46 -7.24 -16.07
CA ALA A 138 0.89 -6.95 -15.59
C ALA A 138 1.78 -6.30 -16.65
N LYS A 139 1.48 -6.52 -17.94
CA LYS A 139 2.33 -6.07 -19.07
C LYS A 139 1.45 -5.59 -20.23
N PRO A 140 1.24 -4.27 -20.38
CA PRO A 140 1.58 -3.22 -19.42
C PRO A 140 0.73 -3.30 -18.14
N PRO A 141 1.23 -2.79 -16.99
CA PRO A 141 0.44 -2.74 -15.75
C PRO A 141 -0.86 -1.96 -15.94
N LYS A 142 -1.99 -2.57 -15.58
CA LYS A 142 -3.32 -1.94 -15.70
C LYS A 142 -4.25 -2.47 -14.61
N ALA A 143 -4.84 -1.56 -13.85
CA ALA A 143 -5.88 -1.87 -12.86
C ALA A 143 -7.27 -1.74 -13.51
N THR A 144 -8.09 -2.78 -13.40
CA THR A 144 -9.45 -2.83 -13.95
C THR A 144 -10.53 -2.75 -12.87
N CYS A 145 -10.19 -3.07 -11.61
CA CYS A 145 -11.10 -2.99 -10.48
C CYS A 145 -11.32 -1.53 -10.05
N ASN A 146 -12.43 -0.94 -10.50
CA ASN A 146 -12.85 0.44 -10.22
C ASN A 146 -14.28 0.48 -9.65
N GLY A 147 -14.75 1.67 -9.23
CA GLY A 147 -16.12 1.85 -8.75
C GLY A 147 -16.49 0.90 -7.61
N ASP A 148 -17.56 0.14 -7.76
CA ASP A 148 -18.04 -0.80 -6.74
C ASP A 148 -17.07 -1.95 -6.49
N CYS A 149 -16.31 -2.38 -7.49
CA CYS A 149 -15.23 -3.33 -7.31
C CYS A 149 -14.20 -2.80 -6.29
N ALA A 150 -13.77 -1.55 -6.43
CA ALA A 150 -12.79 -0.94 -5.53
C ALA A 150 -13.35 -0.68 -4.12
N LYS A 151 -14.66 -0.70 -3.91
CA LYS A 151 -15.27 -0.68 -2.57
C LYS A 151 -15.05 -2.01 -1.84
N ALA A 152 -15.18 -3.12 -2.55
CA ALA A 152 -14.94 -4.46 -2.00
C ALA A 152 -13.43 -4.80 -1.97
N TRP A 153 -12.68 -4.32 -2.94
CA TRP A 153 -11.25 -4.54 -3.13
C TRP A 153 -10.49 -3.21 -3.20
N PRO A 154 -10.28 -2.55 -2.06
CA PRO A 154 -9.55 -1.28 -2.02
C PRO A 154 -8.13 -1.44 -2.56
N PRO A 155 -7.69 -0.58 -3.51
CA PRO A 155 -6.34 -0.62 -4.02
C PRO A 155 -5.33 -0.19 -2.94
N LEU A 156 -4.13 -0.79 -2.93
CA LEU A 156 -3.01 -0.29 -2.14
C LEU A 156 -2.45 0.95 -2.81
N LEU A 157 -2.76 2.12 -2.28
CA LEU A 157 -2.40 3.40 -2.87
C LEU A 157 -1.12 3.97 -2.28
N ILE A 158 -0.23 4.45 -3.15
CA ILE A 158 0.96 5.24 -2.78
C ILE A 158 0.78 6.69 -3.21
N LYS A 159 0.96 7.64 -2.28
CA LYS A 159 0.98 9.08 -2.59
C LYS A 159 2.35 9.47 -3.12
N SER A 160 2.38 10.37 -4.10
CA SER A 160 3.61 10.92 -4.66
C SER A 160 3.91 12.30 -4.05
N PRO A 161 5.17 12.62 -3.71
CA PRO A 161 6.32 11.73 -3.64
C PRO A 161 6.17 10.67 -2.54
N GLY A 162 6.69 9.46 -2.80
CA GLY A 162 6.46 8.32 -1.91
C GLY A 162 7.68 7.42 -1.73
N LYS A 163 7.57 6.52 -0.74
CA LYS A 163 8.60 5.54 -0.39
C LYS A 163 7.97 4.17 -0.22
N ILE A 164 8.58 3.11 -0.77
CA ILE A 164 8.17 1.72 -0.58
C ILE A 164 9.35 0.94 -0.01
N PHE A 165 9.11 0.26 1.11
CA PHE A 165 10.08 -0.55 1.83
C PHE A 165 9.65 -2.02 1.80
N PRO A 166 10.28 -2.86 0.99
CA PRO A 166 9.98 -4.29 0.93
C PRO A 166 10.81 -5.10 1.92
N LYS A 167 10.20 -6.12 2.53
CA LYS A 167 10.87 -7.17 3.29
C LYS A 167 10.54 -8.53 2.66
N GLY A 168 11.56 -9.25 2.20
CA GLY A 168 11.39 -10.55 1.55
C GLY A 168 10.88 -10.50 0.10
N ILE A 169 10.86 -9.31 -0.53
CA ILE A 169 10.42 -9.12 -1.91
C ILE A 169 11.55 -8.40 -2.68
N ASN A 170 11.83 -8.88 -3.90
CA ASN A 170 12.82 -8.22 -4.75
C ASN A 170 12.36 -6.78 -5.11
N PRO A 171 13.08 -5.73 -4.71
CA PRO A 171 12.68 -4.35 -4.97
C PRO A 171 12.60 -4.01 -6.47
N LYS A 172 13.32 -4.72 -7.34
CA LYS A 172 13.34 -4.47 -8.78
C LYS A 172 12.00 -4.72 -9.45
N ILE A 173 11.17 -5.64 -8.90
CA ILE A 173 9.83 -5.97 -9.45
C ILE A 173 8.71 -5.14 -8.85
N ILE A 174 8.99 -4.30 -7.85
CA ILE A 174 8.02 -3.39 -7.25
C ILE A 174 7.91 -2.12 -8.08
N GLY A 175 6.70 -1.60 -8.20
CA GLY A 175 6.42 -0.36 -8.92
C GLY A 175 5.04 0.18 -8.56
N TYR A 176 4.52 1.02 -9.43
CA TYR A 176 3.13 1.47 -9.35
C TYR A 176 2.54 1.68 -10.76
N VAL A 177 1.24 1.68 -10.80
CA VAL A 177 0.45 2.04 -11.99
C VAL A 177 -0.44 3.23 -11.65
N GLU A 178 -0.62 4.14 -12.59
CA GLU A 178 -1.59 5.22 -12.49
C GLU A 178 -2.97 4.68 -12.88
N ARG A 179 -3.94 4.82 -11.98
CA ARG A 179 -5.33 4.39 -12.16
C ARG A 179 -6.10 5.46 -12.95
N ALA A 180 -7.25 5.07 -13.50
CA ALA A 180 -8.13 5.99 -14.21
C ALA A 180 -8.65 7.16 -13.35
N ASP A 181 -8.66 6.99 -12.03
CA ASP A 181 -9.03 8.02 -11.05
C ASP A 181 -7.85 8.94 -10.62
N GLY A 182 -6.69 8.82 -11.30
CA GLY A 182 -5.49 9.62 -11.04
C GLY A 182 -4.68 9.19 -9.80
N HIS A 183 -5.09 8.15 -9.09
CA HIS A 183 -4.33 7.63 -7.96
C HIS A 183 -3.23 6.67 -8.42
N CYS A 184 -2.12 6.63 -7.68
CA CYS A 184 -1.05 5.67 -7.90
C CYS A 184 -1.28 4.42 -7.05
N GLN A 185 -1.39 3.27 -7.69
CA GLN A 185 -1.55 1.96 -7.05
C GLN A 185 -0.27 1.15 -7.14
N VAL A 186 0.18 0.61 -6.01
CA VAL A 186 1.37 -0.26 -5.94
C VAL A 186 1.19 -1.49 -6.82
N THR A 187 2.29 -1.93 -7.46
CA THR A 187 2.35 -3.16 -8.26
C THR A 187 3.50 -4.05 -7.80
N ILE A 188 3.32 -5.36 -7.91
CA ILE A 188 4.36 -6.37 -7.72
C ILE A 188 4.47 -7.16 -9.03
N ASN A 189 5.63 -7.14 -9.67
CA ASN A 189 5.87 -7.71 -10.99
C ASN A 189 4.83 -7.25 -12.03
N GLY A 190 4.47 -5.96 -11.96
CA GLY A 190 3.47 -5.33 -12.81
C GLY A 190 2.01 -5.56 -12.40
N TRP A 191 1.72 -6.54 -11.54
CA TRP A 191 0.36 -6.80 -11.05
C TRP A 191 -0.06 -5.76 -10.03
N PRO A 192 -1.18 -5.02 -10.24
CA PRO A 192 -1.78 -4.13 -9.23
C PRO A 192 -2.17 -4.92 -7.97
N VAL A 193 -1.95 -4.34 -6.79
CA VAL A 193 -2.27 -5.03 -5.53
C VAL A 193 -3.38 -4.33 -4.76
N TYR A 194 -4.22 -5.15 -4.10
CA TYR A 194 -5.45 -4.73 -3.44
C TYR A 194 -5.54 -5.32 -2.05
N TYR A 195 -6.35 -4.69 -1.20
CA TYR A 195 -6.89 -5.28 0.01
C TYR A 195 -8.22 -5.97 -0.27
N PHE A 196 -8.68 -6.78 0.68
CA PHE A 196 -10.07 -7.23 0.71
C PHE A 196 -10.80 -6.59 1.89
N ALA A 197 -11.94 -5.93 1.64
CA ALA A 197 -12.64 -5.16 2.66
C ALA A 197 -13.23 -6.01 3.81
N LYS A 198 -13.31 -7.34 3.63
CA LYS A 198 -13.79 -8.27 4.67
C LYS A 198 -12.66 -8.86 5.51
N ASP A 199 -11.40 -8.68 5.15
CA ASP A 199 -10.28 -9.04 6.00
C ASP A 199 -10.23 -8.06 7.18
N ALA A 200 -10.57 -8.55 8.37
CA ALA A 200 -10.73 -7.74 9.57
C ALA A 200 -9.49 -7.74 10.46
N LYS A 201 -8.65 -8.77 10.36
CA LYS A 201 -7.48 -8.99 11.21
C LYS A 201 -6.22 -9.20 10.36
N PRO A 202 -5.03 -8.86 10.86
CA PRO A 202 -3.77 -9.28 10.26
C PRO A 202 -3.76 -10.79 10.02
N GLY A 203 -3.33 -11.20 8.82
CA GLY A 203 -3.29 -12.60 8.42
C GLY A 203 -4.61 -13.21 7.91
N ASP A 204 -5.74 -12.48 7.94
CA ASP A 204 -6.96 -12.92 7.26
C ASP A 204 -6.69 -13.07 5.76
N ILE A 205 -7.22 -14.16 5.19
CA ILE A 205 -7.10 -14.49 3.75
C ILE A 205 -8.48 -14.78 3.14
N LEU A 206 -9.52 -14.09 3.61
CA LEU A 206 -10.91 -14.33 3.18
C LEU A 206 -11.15 -13.98 1.70
N GLY A 207 -10.23 -13.22 1.10
CA GLY A 207 -10.24 -12.90 -0.33
C GLY A 207 -9.68 -13.99 -1.23
N GLN A 208 -9.06 -15.04 -0.67
CA GLN A 208 -8.42 -16.08 -1.45
C GLN A 208 -9.44 -16.91 -2.25
N GLY A 209 -9.27 -16.97 -3.57
CA GLY A 209 -10.11 -17.73 -4.48
C GLY A 209 -11.49 -17.11 -4.78
N VAL A 210 -11.81 -15.94 -4.22
CA VAL A 210 -13.10 -15.28 -4.46
C VAL A 210 -13.35 -15.11 -5.95
N LYS A 211 -14.53 -15.56 -6.41
CA LYS A 211 -14.95 -15.61 -7.82
C LYS A 211 -13.95 -16.33 -8.76
N GLY A 212 -13.01 -17.11 -8.23
CA GLY A 212 -11.95 -17.74 -9.00
C GLY A 212 -10.99 -16.79 -9.72
N THR A 213 -11.02 -15.48 -9.36
CA THR A 213 -10.21 -14.43 -10.02
C THR A 213 -9.35 -13.64 -9.04
N TRP A 214 -9.59 -13.77 -7.72
CA TRP A 214 -8.85 -13.07 -6.68
C TRP A 214 -7.95 -14.03 -5.92
N PHE A 215 -6.67 -13.70 -5.80
CA PHE A 215 -5.71 -14.54 -5.09
C PHE A 215 -4.75 -13.66 -4.30
N ALA A 216 -4.39 -14.10 -3.09
CA ALA A 216 -3.27 -13.49 -2.37
C ALA A 216 -2.04 -13.52 -3.29
N ILE A 217 -1.30 -12.40 -3.31
CA ILE A 217 -0.14 -12.26 -4.20
C ILE A 217 1.11 -12.81 -3.51
N SER A 218 1.90 -13.62 -4.24
CA SER A 218 3.19 -14.10 -3.75
C SER A 218 4.27 -13.02 -3.87
N PRO A 219 5.43 -13.17 -3.20
CA PRO A 219 6.56 -12.24 -3.32
C PRO A 219 7.13 -12.10 -4.73
N THR A 220 6.81 -13.02 -5.64
CA THR A 220 7.20 -12.96 -7.05
C THR A 220 6.16 -12.29 -7.96
N GLY A 221 4.99 -11.90 -7.40
CA GLY A 221 3.85 -11.38 -8.15
C GLY A 221 2.93 -12.46 -8.73
N ALA A 222 3.22 -13.74 -8.48
CA ALA A 222 2.36 -14.85 -8.88
C ALA A 222 1.16 -15.00 -7.93
N LYS A 223 0.18 -15.81 -8.33
CA LYS A 223 -0.89 -16.27 -7.42
C LYS A 223 -0.32 -17.24 -6.39
N THR A 224 -0.83 -17.15 -5.17
CA THR A 224 -0.61 -18.22 -4.17
C THR A 224 -1.42 -19.46 -4.52
N LYS A 225 -1.20 -20.54 -3.78
CA LYS A 225 -1.95 -21.80 -3.99
C LYS A 225 -3.43 -21.60 -3.74
N ALA A 226 -4.27 -22.24 -4.56
CA ALA A 226 -5.71 -22.28 -4.31
C ALA A 226 -6.01 -23.07 -3.02
N ILE A 227 -7.09 -22.66 -2.32
CA ILE A 227 -7.59 -23.42 -1.16
C ILE A 227 -8.37 -24.61 -1.72
N PRO A 228 -8.04 -25.86 -1.31
CA PRO A 228 -8.79 -27.03 -1.72
C PRO A 228 -10.28 -26.91 -1.35
N GLY A 229 -11.19 -27.20 -2.29
CA GLY A 229 -12.63 -27.11 -2.06
C GLY A 229 -13.24 -25.70 -2.13
N PHE A 230 -12.47 -24.64 -2.31
CA PHE A 230 -13.02 -23.31 -2.61
C PHE A 230 -13.43 -23.25 -4.09
N PRO A 231 -14.60 -22.68 -4.43
CA PRO A 231 -15.09 -22.76 -5.79
C PRO A 231 -14.17 -22.02 -6.75
N LEU A 232 -13.42 -22.79 -7.52
CA LEU A 232 -12.91 -22.33 -8.79
C LEU A 232 -14.14 -22.03 -9.64
N LYS A 233 -14.11 -20.96 -10.46
CA LYS A 233 -15.21 -20.54 -11.34
C LYS A 233 -16.17 -21.68 -11.67
N SER A 234 -17.43 -21.56 -11.29
CA SER A 234 -18.47 -22.20 -12.07
C SER A 234 -18.49 -21.54 -13.44
N ASN A 235 -18.15 -22.30 -14.45
CA ASN A 235 -18.35 -21.90 -15.85
C ASN A 235 -19.80 -21.48 -16.08
#